data_5a03632f332d46e75b635600ba97131d
#
_entry.id   5a03632f332d46e75b635600ba97131d
#
_cell.length_a   1.000
_cell.length_b   1.000
_cell.length_c   1.000
_cell.angle_alpha   90.00
_cell.angle_beta   90.00
_cell.angle_gamma   90.00
#
_symmetry.space_group_name_H-M   'P 1'
#
loop_
_entity.id
_entity.type
_entity.pdbx_description
1 polymer ?
#
loop_
_entity_poly.entity_id
_entity_poly.type
_entity_poly.pdbx_seq_one_letter_code
_entity_poly.pdbx_strand_id
1 'polypeptide(L)'
;MKRDYKILYLEDLRPDSIVSELEGQGLQVKTVDVDDDEEVDKALGDCETQAFLMDYRLTSKNGHRDAPELAGRLRTQAKDGEKSIEAPIILITEESQLRILRMPLENQDQYDLVMSKKDFLDNASQSAELIRSFIEAYEIISGNRDNLAAILGVDADEKNLLIDYRLDAEYEKLKEDVFASSQLLYNYFVRSTGSLIDDHVLAARLGIDIEKSGSSWNTLKDLLSKDGCYYEGIMHTAYPRWWMEKVKMWWEKNIPEMKTLRYEDAETRVGLLNSKMGLKLVVALPIEKDMSHEYWNVCIATGRPLDPTDGYVCNRRFKREWEEDDYISLKGALDKPNLQQYLSKIDRKDILAYGEKSNK
;
A
#
# COMPACT_ATOMS: atom_id res chain seq x y z
N MET A 1 -17.14 1.29 -21.93
CA MET A 1 -17.00 -0.18 -22.08
C MET A 1 -16.20 -0.66 -20.87
N LYS A 2 -16.66 -1.70 -20.19
CA LYS A 2 -15.88 -2.30 -19.11
C LYS A 2 -14.65 -2.95 -19.75
N ARG A 3 -13.46 -2.63 -19.29
CA ARG A 3 -12.21 -3.22 -19.77
C ARG A 3 -12.17 -4.68 -19.32
N ASP A 4 -11.83 -5.59 -20.21
CA ASP A 4 -11.61 -7.00 -19.88
C ASP A 4 -10.15 -7.18 -19.45
N TYR A 5 -9.93 -7.80 -18.29
CA TYR A 5 -8.60 -8.13 -17.77
C TYR A 5 -8.40 -9.64 -17.85
N LYS A 6 -7.34 -10.08 -18.54
CA LYS A 6 -7.03 -11.48 -18.80
C LYS A 6 -5.98 -11.99 -17.82
N ILE A 7 -6.35 -12.99 -17.03
CA ILE A 7 -5.53 -13.55 -15.98
C ILE A 7 -5.28 -15.03 -16.26
N LEU A 8 -4.02 -15.45 -16.16
CA LEU A 8 -3.65 -16.85 -16.15
C LEU A 8 -3.51 -17.33 -14.71
N TYR A 9 -4.28 -18.33 -14.31
CA TYR A 9 -4.20 -18.93 -12.99
C TYR A 9 -3.63 -20.34 -13.04
N LEU A 10 -2.49 -20.55 -12.38
CA LEU A 10 -1.75 -21.79 -12.26
C LEU A 10 -2.06 -22.39 -10.87
N GLU A 11 -2.72 -23.54 -10.85
CA GLU A 11 -3.17 -24.25 -9.64
C GLU A 11 -3.23 -25.76 -9.95
N ASP A 12 -2.73 -26.61 -9.06
CA ASP A 12 -2.76 -28.07 -9.19
C ASP A 12 -4.11 -28.71 -8.78
N LEU A 13 -4.90 -27.99 -8.01
CA LEU A 13 -6.25 -28.37 -7.61
C LEU A 13 -7.29 -27.54 -8.37
N ARG A 14 -8.54 -28.01 -8.40
CA ARG A 14 -9.62 -27.23 -9.05
C ARG A 14 -9.87 -25.92 -8.30
N PRO A 15 -9.58 -24.77 -8.91
CA PRO A 15 -9.65 -23.48 -8.26
C PRO A 15 -11.05 -22.84 -8.31
N ASP A 16 -12.13 -23.65 -8.40
CA ASP A 16 -13.49 -23.23 -8.74
C ASP A 16 -13.98 -22.02 -7.92
N SER A 17 -13.65 -21.93 -6.63
CA SER A 17 -14.09 -20.80 -5.78
C SER A 17 -13.37 -19.50 -6.11
N ILE A 18 -12.05 -19.51 -6.30
CA ILE A 18 -11.26 -18.32 -6.62
C ILE A 18 -11.58 -17.83 -8.03
N VAL A 19 -11.68 -18.75 -8.98
CA VAL A 19 -12.07 -18.43 -10.38
C VAL A 19 -13.46 -17.80 -10.41
N SER A 20 -14.45 -18.41 -9.76
CA SER A 20 -15.81 -17.88 -9.70
C SER A 20 -15.88 -16.47 -9.10
N GLU A 21 -15.09 -16.21 -8.03
CA GLU A 21 -15.02 -14.88 -7.42
C GLU A 21 -14.37 -13.86 -8.35
N LEU A 22 -13.25 -14.19 -8.99
CA LEU A 22 -12.57 -13.30 -9.95
C LEU A 22 -13.47 -12.95 -11.14
N GLU A 23 -14.15 -13.96 -11.71
CA GLU A 23 -15.09 -13.78 -12.82
C GLU A 23 -16.31 -12.94 -12.38
N GLY A 24 -16.81 -13.18 -11.17
CA GLY A 24 -17.86 -12.36 -10.54
C GLY A 24 -17.48 -10.89 -10.41
N GLN A 25 -16.19 -10.60 -10.22
CA GLN A 25 -15.62 -9.25 -10.21
C GLN A 25 -15.29 -8.71 -11.62
N GLY A 26 -15.54 -9.49 -12.68
CA GLY A 26 -15.36 -9.09 -14.09
C GLY A 26 -13.93 -9.23 -14.60
N LEU A 27 -13.15 -10.15 -14.03
CA LEU A 27 -11.86 -10.58 -14.56
C LEU A 27 -12.06 -11.84 -15.41
N GLN A 28 -11.33 -11.97 -16.51
CA GLN A 28 -11.36 -13.19 -17.35
C GLN A 28 -10.23 -14.11 -16.89
N VAL A 29 -10.58 -15.27 -16.33
CA VAL A 29 -9.61 -16.21 -15.78
C VAL A 29 -9.48 -17.42 -16.69
N LYS A 30 -8.25 -17.70 -17.13
CA LYS A 30 -7.87 -18.93 -17.80
C LYS A 30 -7.08 -19.78 -16.82
N THR A 31 -7.51 -21.02 -16.62
CA THR A 31 -6.76 -22.02 -15.84
C THR A 31 -6.00 -22.95 -16.78
N VAL A 32 -4.88 -23.49 -16.31
CA VAL A 32 -4.01 -24.40 -17.08
C VAL A 32 -3.74 -25.63 -16.23
N ASP A 33 -3.78 -26.81 -16.87
CA ASP A 33 -3.37 -28.05 -16.24
C ASP A 33 -1.84 -28.05 -16.04
N VAL A 34 -1.39 -27.96 -14.81
CA VAL A 34 0.03 -27.93 -14.45
C VAL A 34 0.74 -29.28 -14.68
N ASP A 35 -0.01 -30.35 -14.95
CA ASP A 35 0.53 -31.67 -15.31
C ASP A 35 1.00 -31.75 -16.79
N ASP A 36 0.58 -30.80 -17.64
CA ASP A 36 0.96 -30.71 -19.05
C ASP A 36 1.98 -29.60 -19.27
N ASP A 37 3.25 -30.00 -19.42
CA ASP A 37 4.38 -29.08 -19.61
C ASP A 37 4.25 -28.22 -20.88
N GLU A 38 3.71 -28.79 -21.98
CA GLU A 38 3.53 -28.04 -23.23
C GLU A 38 2.42 -27.00 -23.11
N GLU A 39 1.33 -27.36 -22.39
CA GLU A 39 0.24 -26.42 -22.15
C GLU A 39 0.69 -25.26 -21.24
N VAL A 40 1.44 -25.57 -20.16
CA VAL A 40 2.03 -24.54 -19.28
C VAL A 40 2.94 -23.60 -20.06
N ASP A 41 3.88 -24.14 -20.84
CA ASP A 41 4.85 -23.34 -21.63
C ASP A 41 4.13 -22.47 -22.66
N LYS A 42 3.11 -23.00 -23.31
CA LYS A 42 2.29 -22.23 -24.27
C LYS A 42 1.50 -21.13 -23.57
N ALA A 43 0.93 -21.40 -22.40
CA ALA A 43 0.15 -20.43 -21.64
C ALA A 43 1.01 -19.32 -21.05
N LEU A 44 2.20 -19.65 -20.54
CA LEU A 44 3.19 -18.66 -20.09
C LEU A 44 3.70 -17.76 -21.21
N GLY A 45 3.73 -18.24 -22.45
CA GLY A 45 4.09 -17.45 -23.65
C GLY A 45 2.93 -16.69 -24.30
N ASP A 46 1.72 -16.73 -23.73
CA ASP A 46 0.54 -16.03 -24.27
C ASP A 46 0.63 -14.53 -23.99
N CYS A 47 0.92 -13.75 -25.05
CA CYS A 47 1.07 -12.29 -24.93
C CYS A 47 -0.22 -11.53 -24.61
N GLU A 48 -1.38 -12.18 -24.55
CA GLU A 48 -2.63 -11.58 -24.10
C GLU A 48 -2.83 -11.66 -22.58
N THR A 49 -2.00 -12.43 -21.87
CA THR A 49 -2.03 -12.53 -20.40
C THR A 49 -1.55 -11.23 -19.76
N GLN A 50 -2.37 -10.64 -18.91
CA GLN A 50 -2.09 -9.36 -18.24
C GLN A 50 -1.68 -9.52 -16.78
N ALA A 51 -1.95 -10.68 -16.15
CA ALA A 51 -1.46 -11.04 -14.83
C ALA A 51 -1.34 -12.55 -14.69
N PHE A 52 -0.38 -12.98 -13.87
CA PHE A 52 -0.21 -14.38 -13.47
C PHE A 52 -0.62 -14.54 -12.01
N LEU A 53 -1.56 -15.45 -11.74
CA LEU A 53 -1.88 -15.95 -10.41
C LEU A 53 -1.28 -17.32 -10.25
N MET A 54 -0.61 -17.60 -9.13
CA MET A 54 0.04 -18.88 -8.88
C MET A 54 -0.25 -19.36 -7.46
N ASP A 55 -0.58 -20.64 -7.29
CA ASP A 55 -0.42 -21.27 -5.98
C ASP A 55 1.05 -21.61 -5.75
N TYR A 56 1.47 -21.61 -4.49
CA TYR A 56 2.86 -21.88 -4.13
C TYR A 56 3.30 -23.31 -4.53
N ARG A 57 2.44 -24.29 -4.28
CA ARG A 57 2.70 -25.68 -4.61
C ARG A 57 1.96 -26.07 -5.88
N LEU A 58 2.72 -26.27 -6.93
CA LEU A 58 2.21 -26.80 -8.20
C LEU A 58 2.73 -28.22 -8.35
N THR A 59 2.01 -29.18 -7.78
CA THR A 59 2.43 -30.59 -7.78
C THR A 59 2.01 -31.24 -9.10
N SER A 60 2.94 -31.45 -10.02
CA SER A 60 2.66 -32.22 -11.24
C SER A 60 2.94 -33.70 -11.05
N LYS A 61 2.24 -34.58 -11.79
CA LYS A 61 2.48 -36.05 -11.80
C LYS A 61 3.88 -36.40 -12.30
N ASN A 62 4.50 -35.51 -13.10
CA ASN A 62 5.79 -35.74 -13.76
C ASN A 62 6.98 -35.05 -13.06
N GLY A 63 6.75 -34.34 -11.98
CA GLY A 63 7.77 -33.63 -11.21
C GLY A 63 7.16 -32.56 -10.34
N HIS A 64 7.92 -32.06 -9.39
CA HIS A 64 7.51 -30.91 -8.59
C HIS A 64 7.91 -29.65 -9.35
N ARG A 65 6.92 -28.87 -9.81
CA ARG A 65 7.13 -27.50 -10.22
C ARG A 65 6.67 -26.61 -9.10
N ASP A 66 7.54 -25.77 -8.58
CA ASP A 66 7.18 -24.78 -7.58
C ASP A 66 6.94 -23.43 -8.26
N ALA A 67 5.97 -22.65 -7.76
CA ALA A 67 5.70 -21.30 -8.27
C ALA A 67 6.95 -20.40 -8.35
N PRO A 68 7.93 -20.46 -7.42
CA PRO A 68 9.18 -19.70 -7.55
C PRO A 68 9.97 -20.01 -8.82
N GLU A 69 10.00 -21.26 -9.28
CA GLU A 69 10.70 -21.63 -10.53
C GLU A 69 10.03 -20.96 -11.74
N LEU A 70 8.71 -21.05 -11.84
CA LEU A 70 7.95 -20.45 -12.93
C LEU A 70 8.00 -18.92 -12.89
N ALA A 71 7.89 -18.33 -11.72
CA ALA A 71 8.02 -16.89 -11.54
C ALA A 71 9.43 -16.39 -11.96
N GLY A 72 10.49 -17.09 -11.51
CA GLY A 72 11.88 -16.79 -11.92
C GLY A 72 12.08 -16.87 -13.41
N ARG A 73 11.50 -17.89 -14.07
CA ARG A 73 11.53 -18.03 -15.52
C ARG A 73 10.84 -16.88 -16.23
N LEU A 74 9.62 -16.49 -15.80
CA LEU A 74 8.91 -15.33 -16.35
C LEU A 74 9.71 -14.03 -16.19
N ARG A 75 10.31 -13.80 -15.03
CA ARG A 75 11.14 -12.60 -14.78
C ARG A 75 12.42 -12.59 -15.65
N THR A 76 13.01 -13.75 -15.89
CA THR A 76 14.20 -13.86 -16.76
C THR A 76 13.85 -13.63 -18.23
N GLN A 77 12.79 -14.25 -18.72
CA GLN A 77 12.30 -14.05 -20.08
C GLN A 77 11.94 -12.58 -20.36
N ALA A 78 11.36 -11.89 -19.37
CA ALA A 78 11.05 -10.47 -19.45
C ALA A 78 12.32 -9.62 -19.71
N LYS A 79 13.47 -9.98 -19.14
CA LYS A 79 14.73 -9.25 -19.29
C LYS A 79 15.45 -9.52 -20.63
N ASP A 80 15.31 -10.73 -21.18
CA ASP A 80 16.03 -11.14 -22.38
C ASP A 80 15.38 -10.66 -23.70
N GLY A 81 14.23 -10.00 -23.62
CA GLY A 81 13.55 -9.42 -24.79
C GLY A 81 12.91 -10.42 -25.76
N GLU A 82 12.97 -11.72 -25.46
CA GLU A 82 12.28 -12.77 -26.19
C GLU A 82 10.82 -12.83 -25.75
N LYS A 83 9.91 -12.15 -26.46
CA LYS A 83 8.44 -12.14 -26.20
C LYS A 83 8.09 -12.00 -24.70
N SER A 84 8.70 -11.02 -24.07
CA SER A 84 8.56 -10.82 -22.65
C SER A 84 7.19 -10.24 -22.31
N ILE A 85 6.41 -11.00 -21.57
CA ILE A 85 5.19 -10.51 -20.95
C ILE A 85 5.60 -9.81 -19.66
N GLU A 86 5.73 -8.50 -19.71
CA GLU A 86 5.87 -7.68 -18.50
C GLU A 86 4.52 -7.59 -17.82
N ALA A 87 4.22 -8.55 -16.96
CA ALA A 87 2.96 -8.65 -16.24
C ALA A 87 3.19 -8.92 -14.75
N PRO A 88 2.30 -8.47 -13.86
CA PRO A 88 2.40 -8.76 -12.44
C PRO A 88 2.21 -10.26 -12.16
N ILE A 89 2.99 -10.77 -11.21
CA ILE A 89 2.90 -12.13 -10.71
C ILE A 89 2.40 -12.09 -9.26
N ILE A 90 1.27 -12.73 -9.01
CA ILE A 90 0.60 -12.72 -7.72
C ILE A 90 0.57 -14.15 -7.19
N LEU A 91 1.10 -14.34 -5.98
CA LEU A 91 1.06 -15.61 -5.28
C LEU A 91 -0.17 -15.65 -4.37
N ILE A 92 -1.02 -16.65 -4.57
CA ILE A 92 -2.19 -16.91 -3.70
C ILE A 92 -2.04 -18.31 -3.14
N THR A 93 -1.86 -18.44 -1.82
CA THR A 93 -1.55 -19.73 -1.22
C THR A 93 -2.20 -19.92 0.15
N GLU A 94 -2.15 -21.14 0.70
CA GLU A 94 -2.66 -21.42 2.02
C GLU A 94 -1.87 -20.69 3.12
N GLU A 95 -2.54 -20.29 4.21
CA GLU A 95 -1.90 -19.52 5.32
C GLU A 95 -0.70 -20.25 5.94
N SER A 96 -0.73 -21.58 5.99
CA SER A 96 0.40 -22.39 6.47
C SER A 96 1.65 -22.24 5.61
N GLN A 97 1.49 -22.07 4.30
CA GLN A 97 2.57 -21.88 3.34
C GLN A 97 3.13 -20.44 3.42
N LEU A 98 2.29 -19.45 3.67
CA LEU A 98 2.74 -18.07 3.89
C LEU A 98 3.74 -17.96 5.05
N ARG A 99 3.58 -18.76 6.10
CA ARG A 99 4.53 -18.79 7.24
C ARG A 99 5.88 -19.34 6.82
N ILE A 100 5.91 -20.34 5.94
CA ILE A 100 7.13 -20.94 5.39
C ILE A 100 7.82 -19.95 4.45
N LEU A 101 7.08 -19.28 3.58
CA LEU A 101 7.57 -18.27 2.65
C LEU A 101 8.17 -17.04 3.32
N ARG A 102 7.67 -16.68 4.51
CA ARG A 102 8.20 -15.55 5.29
C ARG A 102 9.56 -15.83 5.94
N MET A 103 10.03 -17.08 5.93
CA MET A 103 11.30 -17.44 6.54
C MET A 103 12.55 -17.16 5.68
N PRO A 104 12.58 -17.42 4.34
CA PRO A 104 13.63 -16.90 3.47
C PRO A 104 13.08 -15.71 2.66
N LEU A 105 13.65 -14.51 2.88
CA LEU A 105 13.35 -13.30 2.10
C LEU A 105 13.47 -13.53 0.57
N GLU A 106 14.40 -14.37 0.16
CA GLU A 106 14.70 -14.71 -1.24
C GLU A 106 13.52 -15.28 -2.05
N ASN A 107 12.54 -15.91 -1.39
CA ASN A 107 11.40 -16.53 -2.09
C ASN A 107 10.24 -15.57 -2.38
N GLN A 108 10.27 -14.34 -1.87
CA GLN A 108 9.22 -13.34 -2.11
C GLN A 108 9.59 -12.31 -3.16
N ASP A 109 10.86 -12.19 -3.49
CA ASP A 109 11.41 -11.13 -4.36
C ASP A 109 10.99 -11.25 -5.84
N GLN A 110 10.20 -12.27 -6.19
CA GLN A 110 9.72 -12.49 -7.57
C GLN A 110 8.24 -12.13 -7.77
N TYR A 111 7.51 -11.91 -6.66
CA TYR A 111 6.08 -11.66 -6.70
C TYR A 111 5.76 -10.19 -6.42
N ASP A 112 4.81 -9.65 -7.17
CA ASP A 112 4.28 -8.31 -6.91
C ASP A 112 3.44 -8.28 -5.66
N LEU A 113 2.71 -9.36 -5.41
CA LEU A 113 1.82 -9.50 -4.28
C LEU A 113 1.80 -10.96 -3.79
N VAL A 114 1.74 -11.13 -2.47
CA VAL A 114 1.58 -12.44 -1.82
C VAL A 114 0.42 -12.35 -0.85
N MET A 115 -0.58 -13.21 -1.00
CA MET A 115 -1.76 -13.25 -0.13
C MET A 115 -2.21 -14.66 0.20
N SER A 116 -2.98 -14.84 1.29
CA SER A 116 -3.61 -16.11 1.58
C SER A 116 -4.87 -16.31 0.73
N LYS A 117 -5.20 -17.58 0.40
CA LYS A 117 -6.48 -17.94 -0.25
C LYS A 117 -7.66 -17.44 0.58
N LYS A 118 -7.54 -17.50 1.91
CA LYS A 118 -8.56 -17.00 2.83
C LYS A 118 -8.73 -15.50 2.76
N ASP A 119 -7.64 -14.72 2.87
CA ASP A 119 -7.71 -13.26 2.79
C ASP A 119 -8.27 -12.82 1.44
N PHE A 120 -7.91 -13.52 0.36
CA PHE A 120 -8.45 -13.28 -0.98
C PHE A 120 -9.97 -13.44 -1.01
N LEU A 121 -10.51 -14.57 -0.50
CA LEU A 121 -11.95 -14.86 -0.53
C LEU A 121 -12.73 -13.94 0.43
N ASP A 122 -12.20 -13.69 1.62
CA ASP A 122 -12.83 -12.80 2.61
C ASP A 122 -12.95 -11.35 2.09
N ASN A 123 -12.07 -10.95 1.15
CA ASN A 123 -11.99 -9.58 0.60
C ASN A 123 -11.95 -9.58 -0.94
N ALA A 124 -12.73 -10.43 -1.59
CA ALA A 124 -12.64 -10.71 -3.03
C ALA A 124 -12.70 -9.44 -3.92
N SER A 125 -13.59 -8.50 -3.60
CA SER A 125 -13.72 -7.24 -4.36
C SER A 125 -12.45 -6.38 -4.25
N GLN A 126 -11.87 -6.25 -3.06
CA GLN A 126 -10.64 -5.47 -2.84
C GLN A 126 -9.43 -6.18 -3.48
N SER A 127 -9.37 -7.50 -3.38
CA SER A 127 -8.33 -8.31 -4.00
C SER A 127 -8.36 -8.20 -5.53
N ALA A 128 -9.54 -8.26 -6.13
CA ALA A 128 -9.71 -8.05 -7.57
C ALA A 128 -9.32 -6.64 -8.01
N GLU A 129 -9.65 -5.62 -7.22
CA GLU A 129 -9.25 -4.24 -7.49
C GLU A 129 -7.74 -4.06 -7.41
N LEU A 130 -7.10 -4.72 -6.45
CA LEU A 130 -5.65 -4.71 -6.31
C LEU A 130 -4.96 -5.37 -7.51
N ILE A 131 -5.48 -6.49 -8.01
CA ILE A 131 -4.98 -7.16 -9.22
C ILE A 131 -5.08 -6.22 -10.43
N ARG A 132 -6.25 -5.55 -10.64
CA ARG A 132 -6.41 -4.56 -11.72
C ARG A 132 -5.40 -3.44 -11.60
N SER A 133 -5.24 -2.90 -10.39
CA SER A 133 -4.31 -1.81 -10.14
C SER A 133 -2.86 -2.19 -10.45
N PHE A 134 -2.45 -3.44 -10.22
CA PHE A 134 -1.13 -3.93 -10.63
C PHE A 134 -1.02 -4.03 -12.15
N ILE A 135 -2.04 -4.55 -12.84
CA ILE A 135 -2.04 -4.62 -14.31
C ILE A 135 -1.90 -3.22 -14.91
N GLU A 136 -2.72 -2.29 -14.45
CA GLU A 136 -2.70 -0.89 -14.91
C GLU A 136 -1.38 -0.19 -14.58
N ALA A 137 -0.80 -0.45 -13.40
CA ALA A 137 0.50 0.09 -13.01
C ALA A 137 1.62 -0.39 -13.95
N TYR A 138 1.63 -1.67 -14.30
CA TYR A 138 2.60 -2.23 -15.27
C TYR A 138 2.48 -1.56 -16.65
N GLU A 139 1.27 -1.37 -17.15
CA GLU A 139 1.03 -0.72 -18.43
C GLU A 139 1.46 0.77 -18.41
N ILE A 140 1.11 1.48 -17.32
CA ILE A 140 1.48 2.89 -17.17
C ILE A 140 3.01 3.04 -17.07
N ILE A 141 3.68 2.20 -16.27
CA ILE A 141 5.13 2.22 -16.11
C ILE A 141 5.79 1.88 -17.45
N SER A 142 5.38 0.80 -18.12
CA SER A 142 5.93 0.38 -19.40
C SER A 142 5.79 1.44 -20.48
N GLY A 143 4.65 2.14 -20.51
CA GLY A 143 4.36 3.21 -21.46
C GLY A 143 5.04 4.55 -21.16
N ASN A 144 5.57 4.75 -19.94
CA ASN A 144 6.09 6.04 -19.47
C ASN A 144 7.44 5.93 -18.74
N ARG A 145 8.29 4.97 -19.09
CA ARG A 145 9.55 4.65 -18.37
C ARG A 145 10.42 5.86 -18.05
N ASP A 146 10.52 6.82 -18.98
CA ASP A 146 11.32 8.03 -18.83
C ASP A 146 10.60 9.19 -18.14
N ASN A 147 9.36 8.98 -17.66
CA ASN A 147 8.54 10.06 -17.11
C ASN A 147 7.85 9.65 -15.79
N LEU A 148 8.61 9.66 -14.69
CA LEU A 148 8.09 9.35 -13.36
C LEU A 148 6.92 10.26 -12.96
N ALA A 149 6.91 11.54 -13.37
CA ALA A 149 5.81 12.44 -13.08
C ALA A 149 4.50 11.94 -13.70
N ALA A 150 4.52 11.52 -14.96
CA ALA A 150 3.34 10.95 -15.62
C ALA A 150 2.86 9.64 -14.96
N ILE A 151 3.78 8.77 -14.51
CA ILE A 151 3.46 7.54 -13.78
C ILE A 151 2.73 7.87 -12.46
N LEU A 152 3.16 8.93 -11.78
CA LEU A 152 2.60 9.35 -10.50
C LEU A 152 1.44 10.35 -10.63
N GLY A 153 0.95 10.63 -11.85
CA GLY A 153 -0.16 11.55 -12.08
C GLY A 153 0.15 12.99 -11.67
N VAL A 154 1.40 13.43 -11.88
CA VAL A 154 1.90 14.75 -11.50
C VAL A 154 2.23 15.56 -12.75
N ASP A 155 1.83 16.83 -12.77
CA ASP A 155 2.24 17.77 -13.81
C ASP A 155 3.76 18.04 -13.75
N ALA A 156 4.39 18.26 -14.90
CA ALA A 156 5.83 18.36 -14.99
C ALA A 156 6.42 19.52 -14.18
N ASP A 157 5.69 20.61 -14.03
CA ASP A 157 6.07 21.78 -13.23
C ASP A 157 5.93 21.58 -11.71
N GLU A 158 5.09 20.63 -11.29
CA GLU A 158 4.91 20.23 -9.88
C GLU A 158 5.87 19.09 -9.44
N LYS A 159 6.59 18.45 -10.38
CA LYS A 159 7.46 17.30 -10.08
C LYS A 159 8.38 17.56 -8.89
N ASN A 160 9.13 18.64 -8.91
CA ASN A 160 10.11 18.96 -7.88
C ASN A 160 9.48 19.33 -6.52
N LEU A 161 8.20 19.68 -6.50
CA LEU A 161 7.45 19.99 -5.29
C LEU A 161 6.94 18.71 -4.61
N LEU A 162 6.48 17.76 -5.41
CA LEU A 162 5.73 16.59 -4.91
C LEU A 162 6.56 15.32 -4.81
N ILE A 163 7.58 15.17 -5.66
CA ILE A 163 8.41 13.97 -5.75
C ILE A 163 9.77 14.26 -5.11
N ASP A 164 10.14 13.47 -4.10
CA ASP A 164 11.46 13.55 -3.48
C ASP A 164 12.54 13.16 -4.51
N TYR A 165 13.59 13.99 -4.61
CA TYR A 165 14.69 13.78 -5.56
C TYR A 165 15.41 12.44 -5.39
N ARG A 166 15.39 11.86 -4.17
CA ARG A 166 16.00 10.54 -3.87
C ARG A 166 15.18 9.40 -4.48
N LEU A 167 13.84 9.52 -4.44
CA LEU A 167 12.96 8.59 -5.14
C LEU A 167 13.17 8.66 -6.64
N ASP A 168 13.24 9.87 -7.21
CA ASP A 168 13.51 10.09 -8.64
C ASP A 168 14.86 9.45 -9.05
N ALA A 169 15.90 9.67 -8.25
CA ALA A 169 17.22 9.10 -8.49
C ALA A 169 17.29 7.56 -8.37
N GLU A 170 16.47 6.95 -7.50
CA GLU A 170 16.37 5.49 -7.42
C GLU A 170 15.54 4.92 -8.58
N TYR A 171 14.44 5.57 -8.93
CA TYR A 171 13.63 5.18 -10.08
C TYR A 171 14.44 5.18 -11.38
N GLU A 172 15.25 6.21 -11.63
CA GLU A 172 16.11 6.30 -12.81
C GLU A 172 17.04 5.10 -12.99
N LYS A 173 17.45 4.44 -11.90
CA LYS A 173 18.28 3.22 -11.95
C LYS A 173 17.49 1.96 -12.31
N LEU A 174 16.18 1.97 -12.10
CA LEU A 174 15.30 0.82 -12.22
C LEU A 174 14.33 0.90 -13.40
N LYS A 175 14.20 2.05 -14.05
CA LYS A 175 13.16 2.35 -15.05
C LYS A 175 13.08 1.38 -16.23
N GLU A 176 14.17 0.69 -16.55
CA GLU A 176 14.19 -0.34 -17.61
C GLU A 176 13.54 -1.66 -17.17
N ASP A 177 13.42 -1.91 -15.87
CA ASP A 177 12.81 -3.10 -15.29
C ASP A 177 11.46 -2.72 -14.66
N VAL A 178 10.35 -3.04 -15.34
CA VAL A 178 8.99 -2.67 -14.90
C VAL A 178 8.65 -3.30 -13.56
N PHE A 179 9.07 -4.53 -13.30
CA PHE A 179 8.88 -5.18 -12.02
C PHE A 179 9.60 -4.44 -10.89
N ALA A 180 10.89 -4.16 -11.06
CA ALA A 180 11.66 -3.44 -10.05
C ALA A 180 11.10 -2.03 -9.79
N SER A 181 10.69 -1.31 -10.86
CA SER A 181 10.03 -0.02 -10.78
C SER A 181 8.69 -0.10 -10.04
N SER A 182 7.86 -1.09 -10.38
CA SER A 182 6.59 -1.35 -9.70
C SER A 182 6.79 -1.62 -8.20
N GLN A 183 7.77 -2.47 -7.85
CA GLN A 183 8.10 -2.78 -6.45
C GLN A 183 8.60 -1.55 -5.67
N LEU A 184 9.46 -0.72 -6.28
CA LEU A 184 9.91 0.53 -5.68
C LEU A 184 8.73 1.45 -5.39
N LEU A 185 7.92 1.73 -6.41
CA LEU A 185 6.82 2.69 -6.30
C LEU A 185 5.69 2.19 -5.39
N TYR A 186 5.33 0.90 -5.49
CA TYR A 186 4.28 0.32 -4.67
C TYR A 186 4.67 0.26 -3.18
N ASN A 187 5.82 -0.36 -2.87
CA ASN A 187 6.18 -0.65 -1.48
C ASN A 187 6.73 0.56 -0.73
N TYR A 188 7.44 1.47 -1.42
CA TYR A 188 8.21 2.54 -0.77
C TYR A 188 7.69 3.94 -1.09
N PHE A 189 6.65 4.06 -1.93
CA PHE A 189 6.02 5.35 -2.20
C PHE A 189 4.52 5.33 -1.97
N VAL A 190 3.75 4.48 -2.68
CA VAL A 190 2.28 4.47 -2.56
C VAL A 190 1.83 3.97 -1.18
N ARG A 191 2.43 2.89 -0.67
CA ARG A 191 2.05 2.29 0.62
C ARG A 191 2.67 2.98 1.83
N SER A 192 3.70 3.76 1.63
CA SER A 192 4.40 4.44 2.73
C SER A 192 3.76 5.78 3.08
N THR A 193 4.02 6.25 4.29
CA THR A 193 3.74 7.62 4.69
C THR A 193 4.94 8.50 4.35
N GLY A 194 4.71 9.62 3.73
CA GLY A 194 5.76 10.57 3.31
C GLY A 194 5.15 11.68 2.46
N SER A 195 5.53 11.78 1.18
CA SER A 195 4.86 12.68 0.23
C SER A 195 3.37 12.34 0.07
N LEU A 196 3.04 11.05 0.11
CA LEU A 196 1.67 10.55 0.13
C LEU A 196 1.28 10.13 1.55
N ILE A 197 0.01 10.37 1.90
CA ILE A 197 -0.60 9.98 3.17
C ILE A 197 -1.97 9.34 2.92
N ASP A 198 -2.40 8.44 3.81
CA ASP A 198 -3.75 7.86 3.77
C ASP A 198 -4.79 8.72 4.51
N ASP A 199 -6.05 8.30 4.47
CA ASP A 199 -7.17 8.98 5.13
C ASP A 199 -6.97 9.11 6.65
N HIS A 200 -6.36 8.12 7.31
CA HIS A 200 -6.16 8.15 8.76
C HIS A 200 -5.07 9.16 9.16
N VAL A 201 -3.96 9.19 8.41
CA VAL A 201 -2.90 10.17 8.64
C VAL A 201 -3.39 11.57 8.26
N LEU A 202 -4.16 11.72 7.18
CA LEU A 202 -4.77 13.01 6.82
C LEU A 202 -5.69 13.51 7.95
N ALA A 203 -6.58 12.65 8.46
CA ALA A 203 -7.47 13.02 9.56
C ALA A 203 -6.68 13.38 10.83
N ALA A 204 -5.64 12.62 11.16
CA ALA A 204 -4.77 12.93 12.30
C ALA A 204 -4.12 14.31 12.14
N ARG A 205 -3.54 14.62 10.96
CA ARG A 205 -2.92 15.92 10.67
C ARG A 205 -3.90 17.08 10.67
N LEU A 206 -5.18 16.82 10.40
CA LEU A 206 -6.25 17.81 10.49
C LEU A 206 -6.93 17.84 11.87
N GLY A 207 -6.61 16.91 12.76
CA GLY A 207 -7.18 16.82 14.11
C GLY A 207 -8.58 16.19 14.17
N ILE A 208 -8.99 15.40 13.16
CA ILE A 208 -10.38 14.99 12.91
C ILE A 208 -10.61 13.55 13.39
N ASP A 209 -11.74 13.32 14.08
CA ASP A 209 -12.33 12.01 14.33
C ASP A 209 -13.21 11.64 13.12
N ILE A 210 -12.73 10.70 12.29
CA ILE A 210 -13.39 10.30 11.04
C ILE A 210 -14.81 9.78 11.31
N GLU A 211 -14.94 8.85 12.26
CA GLU A 211 -16.21 8.17 12.54
C GLU A 211 -17.28 9.14 13.02
N LYS A 212 -16.93 10.01 13.97
CA LYS A 212 -17.87 10.98 14.53
C LYS A 212 -18.17 12.14 13.57
N SER A 213 -17.27 12.47 12.67
CA SER A 213 -17.48 13.51 11.65
C SER A 213 -18.41 13.08 10.52
N GLY A 214 -18.51 11.77 10.25
CA GLY A 214 -19.44 11.19 9.28
C GLY A 214 -19.43 11.87 7.92
N SER A 215 -20.56 12.39 7.45
CA SER A 215 -20.70 13.05 6.15
C SER A 215 -19.84 14.31 6.00
N SER A 216 -19.54 15.02 7.10
CA SER A 216 -18.66 16.21 7.03
C SER A 216 -17.23 15.84 6.67
N TRP A 217 -16.74 14.66 7.06
CA TRP A 217 -15.44 14.13 6.62
C TRP A 217 -15.43 13.90 5.11
N ASN A 218 -16.46 13.27 4.55
CA ASN A 218 -16.57 13.05 3.11
C ASN A 218 -16.63 14.38 2.34
N THR A 219 -17.42 15.35 2.83
CA THR A 219 -17.46 16.68 2.23
C THR A 219 -16.09 17.37 2.21
N LEU A 220 -15.31 17.24 3.29
CA LEU A 220 -13.94 17.79 3.31
C LEU A 220 -13.04 17.10 2.29
N LYS A 221 -13.10 15.76 2.18
CA LYS A 221 -12.35 15.02 1.15
C LYS A 221 -12.72 15.45 -0.26
N ASP A 222 -14.00 15.69 -0.54
CA ASP A 222 -14.46 16.18 -1.84
C ASP A 222 -13.88 17.58 -2.16
N LEU A 223 -13.80 18.47 -1.16
CA LEU A 223 -13.16 19.78 -1.31
C LEU A 223 -11.66 19.65 -1.62
N LEU A 224 -10.95 18.78 -0.88
CA LEU A 224 -9.53 18.53 -1.09
C LEU A 224 -9.28 17.90 -2.47
N SER A 225 -10.10 16.93 -2.89
CA SER A 225 -10.01 16.30 -4.22
C SER A 225 -10.23 17.31 -5.33
N LYS A 226 -11.24 18.17 -5.20
CA LYS A 226 -11.54 19.22 -6.18
C LYS A 226 -10.39 20.22 -6.37
N ASP A 227 -9.63 20.48 -5.31
CA ASP A 227 -8.43 21.35 -5.35
C ASP A 227 -7.13 20.55 -5.67
N GLY A 228 -7.25 19.29 -6.17
CA GLY A 228 -6.15 18.49 -6.67
C GLY A 228 -5.24 17.88 -5.59
N CYS A 229 -5.70 17.80 -4.32
CA CYS A 229 -4.93 17.18 -3.26
C CYS A 229 -4.93 15.65 -3.32
N TYR A 230 -5.89 15.04 -4.04
CA TYR A 230 -5.98 13.59 -4.19
C TYR A 230 -4.88 13.08 -5.13
N TYR A 231 -4.32 11.91 -4.83
CA TYR A 231 -3.33 11.23 -5.66
C TYR A 231 -4.05 10.45 -6.77
N GLU A 232 -3.67 10.64 -8.02
CA GLU A 232 -4.27 10.00 -9.20
C GLU A 232 -3.24 9.18 -10.02
N GLY A 233 -2.07 8.90 -9.47
CA GLY A 233 -1.06 8.06 -10.11
C GLY A 233 -1.36 6.55 -10.00
N ILE A 234 -0.35 5.72 -10.31
CA ILE A 234 -0.51 4.25 -10.24
C ILE A 234 -1.07 3.80 -8.89
N MET A 235 -1.86 2.72 -8.87
CA MET A 235 -2.44 2.11 -7.66
C MET A 235 -3.46 2.98 -6.90
N HIS A 236 -3.84 4.17 -7.38
CA HIS A 236 -4.72 5.10 -6.64
C HIS A 236 -6.10 4.53 -6.31
N THR A 237 -6.65 3.62 -7.11
CA THR A 237 -7.94 2.97 -6.86
C THR A 237 -7.88 1.97 -5.71
N ALA A 238 -6.81 1.16 -5.64
CA ALA A 238 -6.61 0.20 -4.57
C ALA A 238 -6.05 0.85 -3.29
N TYR A 239 -5.30 1.93 -3.43
CA TYR A 239 -4.68 2.67 -2.33
C TYR A 239 -4.99 4.16 -2.43
N PRO A 240 -6.15 4.62 -1.96
CA PRO A 240 -6.48 6.04 -1.88
C PRO A 240 -5.43 6.80 -1.07
N ARG A 241 -4.87 7.87 -1.66
CA ARG A 241 -3.80 8.68 -1.06
C ARG A 241 -4.00 10.17 -1.32
N TRP A 242 -3.32 10.97 -0.53
CA TRP A 242 -3.36 12.42 -0.58
C TRP A 242 -1.94 12.97 -0.67
N TRP A 243 -1.70 13.92 -1.56
CA TRP A 243 -0.45 14.67 -1.61
C TRP A 243 -0.36 15.60 -0.40
N MET A 244 0.51 15.29 0.56
CA MET A 244 0.60 16.09 1.79
C MET A 244 1.00 17.54 1.52
N GLU A 245 1.88 17.79 0.55
CA GLU A 245 2.27 19.14 0.20
C GLU A 245 1.11 19.95 -0.40
N LYS A 246 0.28 19.33 -1.26
CA LYS A 246 -0.95 19.98 -1.76
C LYS A 246 -1.97 20.26 -0.65
N VAL A 247 -2.07 19.36 0.34
CA VAL A 247 -2.92 19.60 1.53
C VAL A 247 -2.41 20.80 2.33
N LYS A 248 -1.10 20.96 2.51
CA LYS A 248 -0.52 22.15 3.18
C LYS A 248 -0.82 23.42 2.39
N MET A 249 -0.59 23.42 1.07
CA MET A 249 -0.89 24.55 0.21
C MET A 249 -2.39 24.89 0.24
N TRP A 250 -3.25 23.88 0.22
CA TRP A 250 -4.69 24.05 0.36
C TRP A 250 -5.05 24.71 1.69
N TRP A 251 -4.42 24.26 2.79
CA TRP A 251 -4.60 24.85 4.13
C TRP A 251 -4.21 26.32 4.14
N GLU A 252 -3.02 26.66 3.68
CA GLU A 252 -2.51 28.05 3.64
C GLU A 252 -3.40 28.99 2.81
N LYS A 253 -3.93 28.48 1.70
CA LYS A 253 -4.86 29.23 0.83
C LYS A 253 -6.21 29.49 1.50
N ASN A 254 -6.77 28.51 2.18
CA ASN A 254 -8.13 28.57 2.70
C ASN A 254 -8.21 29.03 4.17
N ILE A 255 -7.11 28.92 4.91
CA ILE A 255 -7.01 29.29 6.34
C ILE A 255 -5.78 30.20 6.52
N PRO A 256 -5.79 31.41 5.93
CA PRO A 256 -4.60 32.30 5.90
C PRO A 256 -4.23 32.88 7.28
N GLU A 257 -5.11 32.78 8.26
CA GLU A 257 -4.84 33.19 9.63
C GLU A 257 -3.80 32.30 10.31
N MET A 258 -3.68 31.06 9.86
CA MET A 258 -2.77 30.04 10.35
C MET A 258 -1.86 29.54 9.24
N LYS A 259 -0.65 30.10 9.14
CA LYS A 259 0.30 29.76 8.07
C LYS A 259 0.78 28.31 8.11
N THR A 260 0.84 27.68 9.27
CA THR A 260 1.46 26.34 9.40
C THR A 260 0.55 25.40 10.13
N LEU A 261 -0.02 24.45 9.38
CA LEU A 261 -0.91 23.40 9.88
C LEU A 261 -0.36 22.67 11.12
N ARG A 262 0.94 22.44 11.22
CA ARG A 262 1.56 21.63 12.27
C ARG A 262 1.64 22.32 13.64
N TYR A 263 1.61 23.66 13.69
CA TYR A 263 1.80 24.40 14.95
C TYR A 263 0.54 24.50 15.81
N GLU A 264 -0.60 24.07 15.30
CA GLU A 264 -1.86 24.16 16.01
C GLU A 264 -2.29 22.80 16.56
N ASP A 265 -3.02 22.80 17.64
CA ASP A 265 -3.67 21.61 18.20
C ASP A 265 -4.90 21.18 17.37
N ALA A 266 -5.41 20.00 17.65
CA ALA A 266 -6.55 19.43 16.95
C ALA A 266 -7.82 20.27 17.07
N GLU A 267 -8.08 20.85 18.26
CA GLU A 267 -9.25 21.70 18.55
C GLU A 267 -9.22 22.95 17.66
N THR A 268 -8.09 23.60 17.57
CA THR A 268 -7.90 24.82 16.74
C THR A 268 -8.06 24.50 15.27
N ARG A 269 -7.41 23.43 14.77
CA ARG A 269 -7.51 22.99 13.36
C ARG A 269 -8.96 22.71 12.97
N VAL A 270 -9.69 21.91 13.76
CA VAL A 270 -11.06 21.54 13.47
C VAL A 270 -12.01 22.74 13.62
N GLY A 271 -11.79 23.59 14.61
CA GLY A 271 -12.55 24.84 14.79
C GLY A 271 -12.46 25.76 13.58
N LEU A 272 -11.26 25.94 13.02
CA LEU A 272 -11.02 26.73 11.82
C LEU A 272 -11.67 26.11 10.58
N LEU A 273 -11.51 24.80 10.37
CA LEU A 273 -12.17 24.08 9.26
C LEU A 273 -13.68 24.22 9.32
N ASN A 274 -14.28 24.00 10.49
CA ASN A 274 -15.72 24.15 10.66
C ASN A 274 -16.21 25.58 10.37
N SER A 275 -15.49 26.58 10.89
CA SER A 275 -15.84 27.98 10.70
C SER A 275 -15.73 28.42 9.24
N LYS A 276 -14.64 28.04 8.55
CA LYS A 276 -14.34 28.49 7.19
C LYS A 276 -15.10 27.73 6.12
N MET A 277 -15.31 26.41 6.31
CA MET A 277 -15.91 25.52 5.31
C MET A 277 -17.40 25.23 5.60
N GLY A 278 -17.95 25.72 6.73
CA GLY A 278 -19.31 25.42 7.14
C GLY A 278 -19.56 23.94 7.47
N LEU A 279 -18.52 23.23 7.94
CA LEU A 279 -18.56 21.81 8.26
C LEU A 279 -18.95 21.56 9.72
N LYS A 280 -19.20 20.29 10.06
CA LYS A 280 -19.47 19.80 11.42
C LYS A 280 -18.50 18.68 11.77
N LEU A 281 -17.22 18.94 11.58
CA LEU A 281 -16.16 18.01 11.95
C LEU A 281 -16.03 17.90 13.47
N VAL A 282 -15.70 16.70 13.93
CA VAL A 282 -15.51 16.40 15.35
C VAL A 282 -14.02 16.24 15.62
N VAL A 283 -13.56 16.83 16.70
CA VAL A 283 -12.16 16.75 17.14
C VAL A 283 -11.81 15.32 17.56
N ALA A 284 -10.68 14.83 17.10
CA ALA A 284 -10.13 13.56 17.55
C ALA A 284 -9.67 13.66 19.02
N LEU A 285 -9.84 12.58 19.77
CA LEU A 285 -9.37 12.50 21.15
C LEU A 285 -8.03 11.75 21.22
N PRO A 286 -7.13 12.11 22.14
CA PRO A 286 -5.86 11.40 22.33
C PRO A 286 -6.08 9.95 22.77
N ILE A 287 -5.09 9.09 22.57
CA ILE A 287 -5.16 7.67 22.98
C ILE A 287 -5.32 7.56 24.50
N GLU A 288 -4.57 8.36 25.24
CA GLU A 288 -4.65 8.50 26.68
C GLU A 288 -4.80 9.99 27.04
N LYS A 289 -5.41 10.27 28.19
CA LYS A 289 -5.88 11.61 28.57
C LYS A 289 -4.76 12.67 28.63
N ASP A 290 -3.56 12.24 29.00
CA ASP A 290 -2.44 13.15 29.24
C ASP A 290 -1.50 13.29 28.02
N MET A 291 -1.90 12.75 26.85
CA MET A 291 -1.16 12.88 25.61
C MET A 291 -1.44 14.20 24.91
N SER A 292 -0.50 14.62 24.07
CA SER A 292 -0.59 15.80 23.19
C SER A 292 -1.78 15.72 22.23
N HIS A 293 -2.32 16.88 21.87
CA HIS A 293 -3.36 17.05 20.85
C HIS A 293 -2.77 17.59 19.52
N GLU A 294 -1.43 17.63 19.40
CA GLU A 294 -0.72 18.07 18.19
C GLU A 294 -0.45 16.91 17.24
N TYR A 295 -1.49 16.12 16.96
CA TYR A 295 -1.36 14.90 16.15
C TYR A 295 -0.68 15.17 14.81
N TRP A 296 0.22 14.26 14.42
CA TRP A 296 0.86 14.29 13.11
C TRP A 296 0.91 12.93 12.43
N ASN A 297 0.75 11.86 13.19
CA ASN A 297 0.76 10.49 12.71
C ASN A 297 -0.36 9.69 13.38
N VAL A 298 -0.39 8.38 13.13
CA VAL A 298 -1.31 7.43 13.77
C VAL A 298 -0.52 6.34 14.48
N CYS A 299 -1.06 5.85 15.58
CA CYS A 299 -0.52 4.68 16.26
C CYS A 299 -0.83 3.41 15.45
N ILE A 300 0.19 2.68 14.99
CA ILE A 300 0.03 1.46 14.19
C ILE A 300 -0.72 0.33 14.90
N ALA A 301 -0.77 0.35 16.23
CA ALA A 301 -1.47 -0.65 17.00
C ALA A 301 -2.98 -0.37 17.12
N THR A 302 -3.35 0.92 17.23
CA THR A 302 -4.73 1.34 17.52
C THR A 302 -5.42 2.02 16.35
N GLY A 303 -4.67 2.50 15.32
CA GLY A 303 -5.19 3.32 14.22
C GLY A 303 -5.61 4.73 14.65
N ARG A 304 -5.40 5.11 15.92
CA ARG A 304 -5.81 6.42 16.46
C ARG A 304 -4.73 7.48 16.26
N PRO A 305 -5.12 8.76 16.15
CA PRO A 305 -4.18 9.88 16.05
C PRO A 305 -3.16 9.89 17.19
N LEU A 306 -1.93 10.23 16.85
CA LEU A 306 -0.79 10.23 17.75
C LEU A 306 0.16 11.40 17.40
N ASP A 307 0.58 12.13 18.41
CA ASP A 307 1.75 13.00 18.30
C ASP A 307 3.01 12.11 18.31
N PRO A 308 3.93 12.23 17.34
CA PRO A 308 5.21 11.51 17.38
C PRO A 308 6.00 11.62 18.68
N THR A 309 5.84 12.73 19.43
CA THR A 309 6.51 12.95 20.72
C THR A 309 5.99 12.03 21.82
N ASP A 310 4.75 11.54 21.68
CA ASP A 310 4.10 10.58 22.59
C ASP A 310 4.23 9.13 22.10
N GLY A 311 4.98 8.90 21.05
CA GLY A 311 5.13 7.61 20.38
C GLY A 311 6.55 7.07 20.38
N TYR A 312 6.65 5.76 20.26
CA TYR A 312 7.90 5.06 20.00
C TYR A 312 8.02 4.72 18.52
N VAL A 313 9.21 4.91 17.93
CA VAL A 313 9.48 4.53 16.53
C VAL A 313 9.44 3.01 16.37
N CYS A 314 8.68 2.53 15.41
CA CYS A 314 8.45 1.12 15.16
C CYS A 314 8.98 0.69 13.79
N ASN A 315 10.15 0.06 13.76
CA ASN A 315 10.86 -0.34 12.53
C ASN A 315 10.40 -1.73 12.05
N ARG A 316 9.22 -1.83 11.47
CA ARG A 316 8.65 -3.11 10.99
C ARG A 316 9.25 -3.60 9.69
N ARG A 317 9.89 -2.73 8.92
CA ARG A 317 10.50 -3.00 7.62
C ARG A 317 11.69 -2.06 7.37
N PHE A 318 12.48 -2.37 6.36
CA PHE A 318 13.44 -1.40 5.83
C PHE A 318 12.67 -0.18 5.29
N LYS A 319 13.11 1.00 5.69
CA LYS A 319 12.53 2.29 5.32
C LYS A 319 13.50 3.05 4.41
N ARG A 320 12.98 3.67 3.37
CA ARG A 320 13.74 4.60 2.53
C ARG A 320 13.80 5.99 3.17
N GLU A 321 14.74 6.80 2.74
CA GLU A 321 15.00 8.12 3.35
C GLU A 321 13.87 9.14 3.13
N TRP A 322 12.99 8.93 2.14
CA TRP A 322 11.83 9.78 1.87
C TRP A 322 10.56 9.36 2.62
N GLU A 323 10.63 8.26 3.36
CA GLU A 323 9.50 7.77 4.14
C GLU A 323 9.55 8.30 5.57
N GLU A 324 8.39 8.58 6.14
CA GLU A 324 8.25 8.89 7.55
C GLU A 324 8.31 7.64 8.43
N ASP A 325 8.54 7.81 9.72
CA ASP A 325 8.55 6.72 10.69
C ASP A 325 7.13 6.23 11.01
N ASP A 326 7.01 4.94 11.27
CA ASP A 326 5.84 4.37 11.94
C ASP A 326 5.97 4.58 13.44
N TYR A 327 4.84 4.88 14.11
CA TYR A 327 4.82 5.11 15.55
C TYR A 327 3.84 4.20 16.26
N ILE A 328 4.19 3.82 17.51
CA ILE A 328 3.30 3.08 18.40
C ILE A 328 3.24 3.80 19.76
N SER A 329 2.04 3.99 20.30
CA SER A 329 1.86 4.53 21.65
C SER A 329 2.25 3.50 22.71
N LEU A 330 2.54 3.96 23.96
CA LEU A 330 2.80 3.08 25.09
C LEU A 330 1.67 2.05 25.27
N LYS A 331 0.41 2.51 25.30
CA LYS A 331 -0.76 1.65 25.37
C LYS A 331 -0.82 0.65 24.22
N GLY A 332 -0.60 1.10 23.00
CA GLY A 332 -0.58 0.22 21.82
C GLY A 332 0.49 -0.87 21.91
N ALA A 333 1.67 -0.55 22.44
CA ALA A 333 2.76 -1.49 22.62
C ALA A 333 2.49 -2.51 23.76
N LEU A 334 1.74 -2.11 24.79
CA LEU A 334 1.28 -3.01 25.86
C LEU A 334 0.14 -3.93 25.38
N ASP A 335 -0.82 -3.38 24.62
CA ASP A 335 -1.97 -4.14 24.09
C ASP A 335 -1.56 -5.13 22.98
N LYS A 336 -0.48 -4.83 22.23
CA LYS A 336 0.05 -5.67 21.14
C LYS A 336 1.54 -6.00 21.35
N PRO A 337 1.89 -6.88 22.30
CA PRO A 337 3.29 -7.19 22.65
C PRO A 337 4.13 -7.71 21.48
N ASN A 338 3.51 -8.34 20.46
CA ASN A 338 4.16 -8.81 19.26
C ASN A 338 4.80 -7.68 18.43
N LEU A 339 4.33 -6.43 18.58
CA LEU A 339 4.92 -5.28 17.90
C LEU A 339 6.18 -4.76 18.62
N GLN A 340 6.41 -5.09 19.89
CA GLN A 340 7.58 -4.64 20.64
C GLN A 340 8.91 -5.12 20.05
N GLN A 341 8.92 -6.24 19.31
CA GLN A 341 10.13 -6.73 18.64
C GLN A 341 10.72 -5.73 17.63
N TYR A 342 9.90 -4.82 17.09
CA TYR A 342 10.29 -3.80 16.11
C TYR A 342 10.76 -2.49 16.74
N LEU A 343 10.73 -2.38 18.07
CA LEU A 343 11.19 -1.21 18.82
C LEU A 343 12.68 -1.30 19.14
N SER A 344 13.30 -0.17 19.46
CA SER A 344 14.66 -0.15 19.96
C SER A 344 14.78 -0.94 21.30
N LYS A 345 15.99 -1.39 21.63
CA LYS A 345 16.21 -2.11 22.90
C LYS A 345 15.93 -1.22 24.12
N ILE A 346 16.13 0.09 24.00
CA ILE A 346 15.88 1.06 25.07
C ILE A 346 14.39 1.18 25.28
N ASP A 347 13.64 1.49 24.23
CA ASP A 347 12.18 1.66 24.30
C ASP A 347 11.46 0.43 24.84
N ARG A 348 11.90 -0.77 24.42
CA ARG A 348 11.36 -2.04 24.97
C ARG A 348 11.54 -2.17 26.47
N LYS A 349 12.71 -1.79 27.01
CA LYS A 349 12.96 -1.83 28.44
C LYS A 349 12.07 -0.87 29.21
N ASP A 350 11.88 0.33 28.68
CA ASP A 350 11.03 1.35 29.29
C ASP A 350 9.57 0.91 29.32
N ILE A 351 9.06 0.35 28.24
CA ILE A 351 7.69 -0.20 28.14
C ILE A 351 7.47 -1.35 29.14
N LEU A 352 8.42 -2.29 29.24
CA LEU A 352 8.33 -3.41 30.18
C LEU A 352 8.35 -2.93 31.63
N ALA A 353 9.25 -1.98 31.97
CA ALA A 353 9.34 -1.40 33.30
C ALA A 353 8.04 -0.66 33.70
N TYR A 354 7.37 0.00 32.74
CA TYR A 354 6.08 0.63 32.97
C TYR A 354 4.97 -0.41 33.19
N GLY A 355 4.90 -1.45 32.35
CA GLY A 355 3.91 -2.54 32.49
C GLY A 355 3.99 -3.26 33.83
N GLU A 356 5.20 -3.49 34.37
CA GLU A 356 5.40 -4.08 35.68
C GLU A 356 4.92 -3.17 36.85
N LYS A 357 5.03 -1.86 36.70
CA LYS A 357 4.54 -0.88 37.69
C LYS A 357 3.01 -0.74 37.69
N SER A 358 2.39 -0.85 36.51
CA SER A 358 0.93 -0.72 36.35
C SER A 358 0.15 -1.94 36.82
N ASN A 359 0.83 -3.10 36.98
CA ASN A 359 0.24 -4.34 37.49
C ASN A 359 0.45 -4.55 39.01
N LYS A 360 1.04 -3.60 39.70
CA LYS A 360 1.21 -3.54 41.19
C LYS A 360 0.26 -2.50 41.77
#